data_4cec2d306200dae1b849e329c70fc868
#
_entry.id   4cec2d306200dae1b849e329c70fc868
#
_cell.length_a   1.000
_cell.length_b   1.000
_cell.length_c   1.000
_cell.angle_alpha   90.00
_cell.angle_beta   90.00
_cell.angle_gamma   90.00
#
_symmetry.space_group_name_H-M   'P 1'
#
loop_
_entity.id
_entity.type
_entity.pdbx_description
1 polymer ?
#
loop_
_entity_poly.entity_id
_entity_poly.type
_entity_poly.pdbx_seq_one_letter_code
_entity_poly.pdbx_strand_id
1 'polypeptide(L)'
;VKTSVVICVYTEERWEDIRQAVESVGNQTRQPHELILVVDHNPDLLLKLKRAYPQAVVVENTHEKGLSGGKNTGVDVATGDIVAYLDDDAVADPWWLEALEEGFQEPGVVGVGGRTEPLWASKRRPRWFPYEFDWTVGCTYRGMPEVRAPIRNVMGGNAAFLREVVSEVGGFHSGIGRSVQGRKSRPLGCEETEFCIRLSQRKPGSVMLFEPRAVIGHKVSRQRERFAYFRSRCYAEGLSKALVTREVGTQDGLSSERAHAMKTLPLGALRGLGEALRGDVGGLGRAFAIVVGLAWTTWGYVVGSARLKAVRS
;
A
#
# COMPACT_ATOMS: atom_id res chain seq x y z
N VAL A 1 -6.68 -21.79 11.03
CA VAL A 1 -6.02 -21.04 9.93
C VAL A 1 -4.66 -20.60 10.43
N LYS A 2 -3.60 -20.85 9.67
CA LYS A 2 -2.23 -20.43 9.97
C LYS A 2 -1.88 -19.22 9.14
N THR A 3 -1.38 -18.16 9.78
CA THR A 3 -1.00 -16.94 9.10
C THR A 3 0.50 -16.70 9.18
N SER A 4 1.17 -16.56 8.03
CA SER A 4 2.54 -16.12 7.91
C SER A 4 2.55 -14.60 7.76
N VAL A 5 3.28 -13.88 8.62
CA VAL A 5 3.45 -12.42 8.49
C VAL A 5 4.74 -12.15 7.74
N VAL A 6 4.69 -11.36 6.68
CA VAL A 6 5.82 -10.99 5.82
C VAL A 6 6.12 -9.51 5.95
N ILE A 7 7.38 -9.18 6.27
CA ILE A 7 7.91 -7.81 6.25
C ILE A 7 9.06 -7.77 5.24
N CYS A 8 8.93 -6.93 4.20
CA CYS A 8 9.99 -6.72 3.21
C CYS A 8 10.88 -5.55 3.67
N VAL A 9 12.19 -5.77 3.72
CA VAL A 9 13.18 -4.80 4.21
C VAL A 9 14.31 -4.62 3.19
N TYR A 10 14.90 -3.41 3.09
CA TYR A 10 15.90 -3.14 2.06
C TYR A 10 17.11 -2.30 2.52
N THR A 11 16.99 -1.56 3.65
CA THR A 11 18.06 -0.66 4.11
C THR A 11 18.20 -0.65 5.62
N GLU A 12 19.44 -0.55 6.11
CA GLU A 12 19.74 -0.39 7.54
C GLU A 12 19.33 0.98 8.09
N GLU A 13 19.17 1.99 7.24
CA GLU A 13 18.72 3.32 7.66
C GLU A 13 17.36 3.29 8.36
N ARG A 14 16.58 2.24 8.11
CA ARG A 14 15.27 1.99 8.74
C ARG A 14 15.32 1.00 9.91
N TRP A 15 16.51 0.75 10.47
CA TRP A 15 16.64 -0.26 11.53
C TRP A 15 15.64 -0.08 12.67
N GLU A 16 15.45 1.14 13.16
CA GLU A 16 14.50 1.42 14.23
C GLU A 16 13.04 1.22 13.80
N ASP A 17 12.72 1.51 12.53
CA ASP A 17 11.40 1.25 11.97
C ASP A 17 11.14 -0.25 11.87
N ILE A 18 12.10 -1.01 11.33
CA ILE A 18 12.04 -2.49 11.24
C ILE A 18 11.87 -3.10 12.63
N ARG A 19 12.63 -2.63 13.63
CA ARG A 19 12.53 -3.12 15.01
C ARG A 19 11.12 -2.95 15.56
N GLN A 20 10.52 -1.78 15.38
CA GLN A 20 9.16 -1.50 15.85
C GLN A 20 8.10 -2.30 15.08
N ALA A 21 8.27 -2.50 13.78
CA ALA A 21 7.40 -3.35 12.99
C ALA A 21 7.43 -4.81 13.51
N VAL A 22 8.62 -5.38 13.68
CA VAL A 22 8.80 -6.74 14.22
C VAL A 22 8.24 -6.88 15.64
N GLU A 23 8.50 -5.91 16.51
CA GLU A 23 7.98 -5.88 17.89
C GLU A 23 6.45 -5.83 17.92
N SER A 24 5.83 -5.05 17.02
CA SER A 24 4.37 -4.98 16.93
C SER A 24 3.73 -6.30 16.49
N VAL A 25 4.41 -7.08 15.65
CA VAL A 25 3.98 -8.43 15.29
C VAL A 25 4.13 -9.41 16.48
N GLY A 26 5.20 -9.28 17.26
CA GLY A 26 5.39 -10.06 18.48
C GLY A 26 4.36 -9.75 19.58
N ASN A 27 3.75 -8.57 19.56
CA ASN A 27 2.77 -8.13 20.56
C ASN A 27 1.31 -8.33 20.13
N GLN A 28 1.04 -9.13 19.08
CA GLN A 28 -0.31 -9.43 18.65
C GLN A 28 -1.08 -10.28 19.66
N THR A 29 -2.39 -10.02 19.82
CA THR A 29 -3.29 -10.87 20.66
C THR A 29 -3.36 -12.29 20.14
N ARG A 30 -3.35 -12.44 18.81
CA ARG A 30 -3.19 -13.71 18.12
C ARG A 30 -1.81 -13.76 17.47
N GLN A 31 -0.95 -14.66 17.96
CA GLN A 31 0.41 -14.79 17.44
C GLN A 31 0.39 -15.36 16.02
N PRO A 32 1.23 -14.84 15.10
CA PRO A 32 1.38 -15.42 13.78
C PRO A 32 1.97 -16.83 13.86
N HIS A 33 1.66 -17.65 12.86
CA HIS A 33 2.29 -18.97 12.71
C HIS A 33 3.81 -18.83 12.53
N GLU A 34 4.24 -17.82 11.78
CA GLU A 34 5.64 -17.46 11.57
C GLU A 34 5.77 -15.99 11.17
N LEU A 35 6.92 -15.40 11.44
CA LEU A 35 7.35 -14.11 10.95
C LEU A 35 8.46 -14.30 9.91
N ILE A 36 8.28 -13.76 8.71
CA ILE A 36 9.21 -13.82 7.60
C ILE A 36 9.75 -12.42 7.31
N LEU A 37 11.06 -12.25 7.40
CA LEU A 37 11.75 -11.02 7.03
C LEU A 37 12.45 -11.25 5.69
N VAL A 38 11.96 -10.61 4.63
CA VAL A 38 12.54 -10.72 3.29
C VAL A 38 13.45 -9.53 3.03
N VAL A 39 14.73 -9.78 2.84
CA VAL A 39 15.75 -8.75 2.65
C VAL A 39 16.01 -8.52 1.17
N ASP A 40 15.75 -7.31 0.68
CA ASP A 40 15.88 -6.98 -0.75
C ASP A 40 17.34 -6.66 -1.13
N HIS A 41 18.11 -7.70 -1.47
CA HIS A 41 19.49 -7.60 -2.00
C HIS A 41 20.43 -6.74 -1.13
N ASN A 42 20.45 -7.00 0.18
CA ASN A 42 21.32 -6.34 1.16
C ASN A 42 21.94 -7.38 2.12
N PRO A 43 23.12 -7.96 1.78
CA PRO A 43 23.73 -9.02 2.58
C PRO A 43 24.06 -8.60 4.03
N ASP A 44 24.48 -7.36 4.25
CA ASP A 44 24.83 -6.88 5.59
C ASP A 44 23.59 -6.81 6.49
N LEU A 45 22.47 -6.29 5.95
CA LEU A 45 21.19 -6.27 6.63
C LEU A 45 20.67 -7.68 6.89
N LEU A 46 20.84 -8.62 5.93
CA LEU A 46 20.47 -10.03 6.09
C LEU A 46 21.18 -10.66 7.30
N LEU A 47 22.50 -10.50 7.39
CA LEU A 47 23.29 -11.04 8.50
C LEU A 47 22.90 -10.40 9.84
N LYS A 48 22.66 -9.10 9.85
CA LYS A 48 22.24 -8.35 11.03
C LYS A 48 20.88 -8.84 11.56
N LEU A 49 19.90 -9.03 10.65
CA LEU A 49 18.55 -9.50 11.00
C LEU A 49 18.57 -10.94 11.50
N LYS A 50 19.34 -11.85 10.87
CA LYS A 50 19.50 -13.23 11.35
C LYS A 50 20.04 -13.31 12.78
N ARG A 51 20.94 -12.41 13.15
CA ARG A 51 21.49 -12.32 14.51
C ARG A 51 20.48 -11.72 15.50
N ALA A 52 19.74 -10.70 15.08
CA ALA A 52 18.80 -9.98 15.94
C ALA A 52 17.48 -10.77 16.17
N TYR A 53 17.05 -11.55 15.18
CA TYR A 53 15.76 -12.26 15.21
C TYR A 53 15.92 -13.75 14.84
N PRO A 54 16.61 -14.54 15.68
CA PRO A 54 16.89 -15.95 15.39
C PRO A 54 15.61 -16.82 15.33
N GLN A 55 14.49 -16.35 15.87
CA GLN A 55 13.19 -17.01 15.83
C GLN A 55 12.40 -16.70 14.55
N ALA A 56 12.77 -15.67 13.79
CA ALA A 56 12.12 -15.32 12.53
C ALA A 56 12.78 -16.05 11.34
N VAL A 57 12.01 -16.28 10.30
CA VAL A 57 12.52 -16.77 9.02
C VAL A 57 13.11 -15.59 8.25
N VAL A 58 14.44 -15.44 8.25
CA VAL A 58 15.13 -14.34 7.59
C VAL A 58 15.77 -14.82 6.30
N VAL A 59 15.27 -14.35 5.16
CA VAL A 59 15.67 -14.78 3.81
C VAL A 59 16.04 -13.61 2.91
N GLU A 60 16.89 -13.87 1.92
CA GLU A 60 17.16 -12.92 0.84
C GLU A 60 16.03 -12.97 -0.21
N ASN A 61 15.71 -11.83 -0.81
CA ASN A 61 14.80 -11.78 -1.96
C ASN A 61 15.40 -12.58 -3.14
N THR A 62 14.70 -13.65 -3.55
CA THR A 62 15.11 -14.55 -4.64
C THR A 62 14.54 -14.15 -6.00
N HIS A 63 13.61 -13.17 -6.03
CA HIS A 63 13.04 -12.60 -7.24
C HIS A 63 13.77 -11.30 -7.65
N GLU A 64 13.20 -10.59 -8.63
CA GLU A 64 13.72 -9.28 -9.04
C GLU A 64 13.73 -8.29 -7.88
N LYS A 65 14.74 -7.44 -7.85
CA LYS A 65 14.91 -6.39 -6.85
C LYS A 65 13.68 -5.48 -6.80
N GLY A 66 13.15 -5.27 -5.60
CA GLY A 66 12.01 -4.40 -5.34
C GLY A 66 10.91 -5.08 -4.53
N LEU A 67 9.87 -4.31 -4.18
CA LEU A 67 8.82 -4.73 -3.26
C LEU A 67 8.03 -5.94 -3.78
N SER A 68 7.70 -5.99 -5.08
CA SER A 68 7.00 -7.13 -5.70
C SER A 68 7.79 -8.43 -5.55
N GLY A 69 9.12 -8.39 -5.82
CA GLY A 69 9.99 -9.55 -5.65
C GLY A 69 10.06 -10.00 -4.19
N GLY A 70 10.21 -9.04 -3.27
CA GLY A 70 10.20 -9.34 -1.84
C GLY A 70 8.90 -9.99 -1.38
N LYS A 71 7.74 -9.48 -1.82
CA LYS A 71 6.42 -10.08 -1.53
C LYS A 71 6.30 -11.50 -2.09
N ASN A 72 6.75 -11.73 -3.32
CA ASN A 72 6.73 -13.06 -3.94
C ASN A 72 7.62 -14.05 -3.18
N THR A 73 8.86 -13.65 -2.85
CA THR A 73 9.74 -14.47 -2.00
C THR A 73 9.07 -14.83 -0.67
N GLY A 74 8.36 -13.86 -0.06
CA GLY A 74 7.60 -14.10 1.17
C GLY A 74 6.53 -15.18 0.99
N VAL A 75 5.80 -15.19 -0.13
CA VAL A 75 4.79 -16.23 -0.46
C VAL A 75 5.44 -17.59 -0.67
N ASP A 76 6.58 -17.63 -1.39
CA ASP A 76 7.27 -18.89 -1.71
C ASP A 76 7.79 -19.59 -0.45
N VAL A 77 8.21 -18.80 0.55
CA VAL A 77 8.75 -19.31 1.82
C VAL A 77 7.66 -19.59 2.86
N ALA A 78 6.53 -18.88 2.77
CA ALA A 78 5.43 -19.01 3.72
C ALA A 78 4.85 -20.42 3.77
N THR A 79 4.59 -20.90 4.98
CA THR A 79 3.97 -22.22 5.26
C THR A 79 2.52 -22.10 5.77
N GLY A 80 2.08 -20.87 6.08
CA GLY A 80 0.71 -20.58 6.49
C GLY A 80 -0.30 -20.63 5.35
N ASP A 81 -1.57 -20.74 5.69
CA ASP A 81 -2.70 -20.70 4.75
C ASP A 81 -2.93 -19.26 4.22
N ILE A 82 -2.64 -18.28 5.08
CA ILE A 82 -2.74 -16.85 4.80
C ILE A 82 -1.34 -16.24 4.85
N VAL A 83 -1.06 -15.31 3.94
CA VAL A 83 0.11 -14.43 3.97
C VAL A 83 -0.35 -13.00 4.23
N ALA A 84 0.06 -12.44 5.38
CA ALA A 84 -0.21 -11.06 5.77
C ALA A 84 1.05 -10.20 5.57
N TYR A 85 0.91 -9.04 4.94
CA TYR A 85 1.98 -8.10 4.67
C TYR A 85 1.90 -6.89 5.61
N LEU A 86 3.03 -6.56 6.22
CA LEU A 86 3.23 -5.36 7.01
C LEU A 86 4.44 -4.59 6.46
N ASP A 87 4.31 -3.29 6.20
CA ASP A 87 5.44 -2.46 5.76
C ASP A 87 6.49 -2.32 6.87
N ASP A 88 7.77 -2.19 6.50
CA ASP A 88 8.92 -2.06 7.40
C ASP A 88 8.91 -0.74 8.21
N ASP A 89 8.08 0.24 7.81
CA ASP A 89 7.87 1.51 8.48
C ASP A 89 6.43 1.65 9.07
N ALA A 90 5.82 0.51 9.40
CA ALA A 90 4.50 0.45 10.04
C ALA A 90 4.55 -0.24 11.42
N VAL A 91 3.57 0.08 12.25
CA VAL A 91 3.35 -0.53 13.57
C VAL A 91 1.93 -1.05 13.62
N ALA A 92 1.78 -2.34 13.81
CA ALA A 92 0.47 -2.99 13.89
C ALA A 92 -0.19 -2.78 15.27
N ASP A 93 -1.50 -2.52 15.26
CA ASP A 93 -2.31 -2.56 16.49
C ASP A 93 -2.34 -3.99 17.04
N PRO A 94 -2.44 -4.21 18.37
CA PRO A 94 -2.45 -5.55 18.95
C PRO A 94 -3.53 -6.51 18.41
N TRP A 95 -4.61 -5.99 17.86
CA TRP A 95 -5.72 -6.77 17.29
C TRP A 95 -5.67 -6.93 15.77
N TRP A 96 -4.62 -6.39 15.14
CA TRP A 96 -4.49 -6.33 13.68
C TRP A 96 -4.59 -7.69 13.00
N LEU A 97 -3.82 -8.68 13.47
CA LEU A 97 -3.78 -10.00 12.83
C LEU A 97 -5.09 -10.76 13.00
N GLU A 98 -5.67 -10.70 14.20
CA GLU A 98 -6.96 -11.34 14.49
C GLU A 98 -8.07 -10.74 13.61
N ALA A 99 -8.12 -9.43 13.47
CA ALA A 99 -9.09 -8.75 12.62
C ALA A 99 -8.93 -9.10 11.14
N LEU A 100 -7.70 -9.25 10.64
CA LEU A 100 -7.45 -9.74 9.27
C LEU A 100 -7.97 -11.16 9.10
N GLU A 101 -7.64 -12.08 10.03
CA GLU A 101 -8.06 -13.48 9.96
C GLU A 101 -9.58 -13.65 9.99
N GLU A 102 -10.29 -12.85 10.79
CA GLU A 102 -11.75 -12.86 10.84
C GLU A 102 -12.38 -12.49 9.49
N GLY A 103 -11.74 -11.63 8.71
CA GLY A 103 -12.22 -11.26 7.38
C GLY A 103 -12.32 -12.46 6.42
N PHE A 104 -11.45 -13.47 6.57
CA PHE A 104 -11.48 -14.68 5.75
C PHE A 104 -12.59 -15.67 6.12
N GLN A 105 -13.32 -15.43 7.18
CA GLN A 105 -14.49 -16.25 7.54
C GLN A 105 -15.69 -15.96 6.65
N GLU A 106 -15.69 -14.84 5.92
CA GLU A 106 -16.75 -14.50 4.98
C GLU A 106 -16.59 -15.30 3.67
N PRO A 107 -17.70 -15.79 3.09
CA PRO A 107 -17.67 -16.58 1.88
C PRO A 107 -17.04 -15.82 0.70
N GLY A 108 -16.13 -16.49 -0.04
CA GLY A 108 -15.50 -15.94 -1.23
C GLY A 108 -14.41 -14.91 -0.98
N VAL A 109 -14.09 -14.58 0.27
CA VAL A 109 -12.98 -13.66 0.59
C VAL A 109 -11.66 -14.36 0.34
N VAL A 110 -10.83 -13.76 -0.50
CA VAL A 110 -9.49 -14.22 -0.86
C VAL A 110 -8.40 -13.22 -0.49
N GLY A 111 -8.79 -11.99 -0.13
CA GLY A 111 -7.90 -10.97 0.37
C GLY A 111 -8.60 -10.01 1.32
N VAL A 112 -7.89 -9.58 2.35
CA VAL A 112 -8.37 -8.63 3.37
C VAL A 112 -7.38 -7.49 3.48
N GLY A 113 -7.86 -6.26 3.39
CA GLY A 113 -7.06 -5.05 3.62
C GLY A 113 -7.53 -4.32 4.86
N GLY A 114 -6.59 -3.83 5.66
CA GLY A 114 -6.89 -3.10 6.88
C GLY A 114 -6.84 -1.58 6.71
N ARG A 115 -7.11 -0.89 7.82
CA ARG A 115 -7.01 0.57 7.96
C ARG A 115 -5.55 0.95 8.26
N THR A 116 -5.03 1.90 7.49
CA THR A 116 -3.69 2.44 7.68
C THR A 116 -3.77 3.90 8.09
N GLU A 117 -3.27 4.23 9.28
CA GLU A 117 -3.30 5.58 9.84
C GLU A 117 -1.93 6.26 9.74
N PRO A 118 -1.86 7.57 9.40
CA PRO A 118 -0.58 8.26 9.27
C PRO A 118 -0.01 8.66 10.63
N LEU A 119 1.19 8.17 10.93
CA LEU A 119 2.01 8.63 12.06
C LEU A 119 2.95 9.73 11.57
N TRP A 120 2.49 10.98 11.64
CA TRP A 120 3.23 12.14 11.15
C TRP A 120 4.48 12.44 11.98
N ALA A 121 5.65 12.58 11.33
CA ALA A 121 6.90 12.93 12.03
C ALA A 121 6.83 14.30 12.75
N SER A 122 5.97 15.22 12.28
CA SER A 122 5.67 16.48 12.96
C SER A 122 4.66 16.33 14.12
N LYS A 123 4.19 15.09 14.40
CA LYS A 123 3.12 14.78 15.38
C LYS A 123 1.76 15.41 15.05
N ARG A 124 1.63 16.07 13.91
CA ARG A 124 0.39 16.72 13.44
C ARG A 124 0.30 16.64 11.93
N ARG A 125 -0.91 16.44 11.41
CA ARG A 125 -1.21 16.56 9.98
C ARG A 125 -0.87 17.98 9.51
N PRO A 126 -0.16 18.15 8.38
CA PRO A 126 0.00 19.47 7.77
C PRO A 126 -1.37 20.09 7.46
N ARG A 127 -1.62 21.35 7.84
CA ARG A 127 -2.94 21.99 7.74
C ARG A 127 -3.50 22.03 6.33
N TRP A 128 -2.64 22.01 5.32
CA TRP A 128 -3.00 21.99 3.90
C TRP A 128 -3.26 20.59 3.35
N PHE A 129 -2.90 19.49 4.07
CA PHE A 129 -2.92 18.14 3.55
C PHE A 129 -4.36 17.56 3.60
N PRO A 130 -5.00 17.27 2.44
CA PRO A 130 -6.37 16.79 2.39
C PRO A 130 -6.47 15.29 2.71
N TYR A 131 -7.47 14.90 3.47
CA TYR A 131 -7.74 13.50 3.82
C TYR A 131 -8.05 12.61 2.61
N GLU A 132 -8.54 13.20 1.52
CA GLU A 132 -8.83 12.55 0.25
C GLU A 132 -7.56 12.06 -0.47
N PHE A 133 -6.39 12.51 -0.03
CA PHE A 133 -5.09 12.17 -0.62
C PHE A 133 -4.14 11.46 0.35
N ASP A 134 -4.63 10.90 1.46
CA ASP A 134 -3.79 10.13 2.40
C ASP A 134 -3.09 8.94 1.74
N TRP A 135 -3.63 8.43 0.63
CA TRP A 135 -2.96 7.42 -0.20
C TRP A 135 -1.58 7.87 -0.71
N THR A 136 -1.31 9.18 -0.85
CA THR A 136 0.01 9.67 -1.27
C THR A 136 1.11 9.38 -0.25
N VAL A 137 0.72 9.17 0.99
CA VAL A 137 1.60 8.76 2.09
C VAL A 137 1.36 7.31 2.53
N GLY A 138 0.64 6.51 1.72
CA GLY A 138 0.41 5.09 1.97
C GLY A 138 -0.69 4.78 2.98
N CYS A 139 -1.62 5.73 3.22
CA CYS A 139 -2.63 5.59 4.27
C CYS A 139 -4.05 5.53 3.71
N THR A 140 -4.96 4.96 4.50
CA THR A 140 -6.39 4.93 4.22
C THR A 140 -6.91 6.36 4.07
N TYR A 141 -7.61 6.60 2.98
CA TYR A 141 -8.01 7.95 2.58
C TYR A 141 -9.55 8.12 2.59
N ARG A 142 -9.99 9.35 2.72
CA ARG A 142 -11.42 9.65 2.65
C ARG A 142 -11.99 9.29 1.27
N GLY A 143 -13.05 8.48 1.28
CA GLY A 143 -13.65 7.88 0.09
C GLY A 143 -13.49 6.35 0.06
N MET A 144 -12.63 5.78 0.91
CA MET A 144 -12.68 4.35 1.24
C MET A 144 -13.84 4.05 2.21
N PRO A 145 -14.31 2.80 2.29
CA PRO A 145 -15.32 2.40 3.28
C PRO A 145 -14.88 2.72 4.72
N GLU A 146 -15.83 3.07 5.57
CA GLU A 146 -15.62 3.27 7.01
C GLU A 146 -15.98 2.03 7.83
N VAL A 147 -16.73 1.11 7.21
CA VAL A 147 -17.16 -0.18 7.77
C VAL A 147 -16.62 -1.32 6.93
N ARG A 148 -16.71 -2.55 7.44
CA ARG A 148 -16.37 -3.75 6.68
C ARG A 148 -17.18 -3.80 5.39
N ALA A 149 -16.51 -3.88 4.25
CA ALA A 149 -17.14 -3.86 2.93
C ALA A 149 -16.22 -4.43 1.84
N PRO A 150 -16.77 -4.96 0.75
CA PRO A 150 -15.99 -5.29 -0.43
C PRO A 150 -15.30 -4.06 -1.02
N ILE A 151 -14.05 -4.26 -1.47
CA ILE A 151 -13.23 -3.23 -2.14
C ILE A 151 -12.63 -3.80 -3.42
N ARG A 152 -12.22 -2.95 -4.36
CA ARG A 152 -11.53 -3.40 -5.57
C ARG A 152 -10.12 -3.92 -5.28
N ASN A 153 -9.38 -3.21 -4.45
CA ASN A 153 -8.02 -3.53 -4.07
C ASN A 153 -7.68 -3.04 -2.67
N VAL A 154 -6.78 -3.75 -2.03
CA VAL A 154 -6.24 -3.43 -0.70
C VAL A 154 -5.09 -2.41 -0.78
N MET A 155 -4.63 -1.91 0.38
CA MET A 155 -3.39 -1.15 0.54
C MET A 155 -2.26 -2.13 0.83
N GLY A 156 -1.21 -2.15 0.01
CA GLY A 156 -0.20 -3.21 -0.01
C GLY A 156 0.64 -3.40 1.26
N GLY A 157 0.73 -2.36 2.11
CA GLY A 157 1.43 -2.43 3.40
C GLY A 157 0.56 -2.85 4.59
N ASN A 158 -0.75 -3.10 4.35
CA ASN A 158 -1.71 -3.60 5.33
C ASN A 158 -2.70 -4.52 4.62
N ALA A 159 -2.26 -5.70 4.26
CA ALA A 159 -3.04 -6.63 3.46
C ALA A 159 -2.71 -8.08 3.80
N ALA A 160 -3.70 -8.95 3.68
CA ALA A 160 -3.53 -10.39 3.76
C ALA A 160 -4.24 -11.08 2.59
N PHE A 161 -3.71 -12.22 2.15
CA PHE A 161 -4.27 -13.01 1.06
C PHE A 161 -4.17 -14.50 1.38
N LEU A 162 -5.09 -15.29 0.82
CA LEU A 162 -4.91 -16.75 0.78
C LEU A 162 -3.65 -17.06 -0.03
N ARG A 163 -2.69 -17.76 0.58
CA ARG A 163 -1.39 -18.05 -0.03
C ARG A 163 -1.52 -18.77 -1.39
N GLU A 164 -2.38 -19.77 -1.45
CA GLU A 164 -2.65 -20.52 -2.70
C GLU A 164 -3.12 -19.60 -3.83
N VAL A 165 -4.00 -18.64 -3.53
CA VAL A 165 -4.55 -17.71 -4.53
C VAL A 165 -3.46 -16.79 -5.09
N VAL A 166 -2.51 -16.33 -4.24
CA VAL A 166 -1.38 -15.53 -4.73
C VAL A 166 -0.54 -16.33 -5.71
N SER A 167 -0.24 -17.58 -5.37
CA SER A 167 0.55 -18.48 -6.23
C SER A 167 -0.16 -18.79 -7.55
N GLU A 168 -1.45 -19.13 -7.51
CA GLU A 168 -2.26 -19.47 -8.69
C GLU A 168 -2.36 -18.33 -9.70
N VAL A 169 -2.43 -17.08 -9.26
CA VAL A 169 -2.49 -15.93 -10.18
C VAL A 169 -1.12 -15.42 -10.59
N GLY A 170 -0.03 -16.06 -10.16
CA GLY A 170 1.34 -15.76 -10.56
C GLY A 170 1.99 -14.61 -9.80
N GLY A 171 1.57 -14.36 -8.55
CA GLY A 171 2.19 -13.38 -7.65
C GLY A 171 2.04 -11.93 -8.09
N PHE A 172 2.89 -11.06 -7.52
CA PHE A 172 2.97 -9.63 -7.83
C PHE A 172 3.90 -9.41 -9.02
N HIS A 173 3.45 -8.65 -10.02
CA HIS A 173 4.26 -8.38 -11.22
C HIS A 173 5.41 -7.42 -10.90
N SER A 174 6.62 -7.81 -11.30
CA SER A 174 7.79 -6.93 -11.33
C SER A 174 7.62 -5.84 -12.41
N GLY A 175 8.15 -4.64 -12.13
CA GLY A 175 8.05 -3.51 -13.06
C GLY A 175 6.82 -2.60 -12.84
N ILE A 176 5.85 -3.04 -12.06
CA ILE A 176 4.81 -2.22 -11.44
C ILE A 176 5.14 -2.20 -9.95
N GLY A 177 5.34 -1.03 -9.35
CA GLY A 177 5.75 -0.93 -7.96
C GLY A 177 7.06 -0.19 -7.76
N ARG A 178 7.49 -0.07 -6.49
CA ARG A 178 8.73 0.62 -6.14
C ARG A 178 9.92 -0.23 -6.55
N SER A 179 10.67 0.23 -7.55
CA SER A 179 11.97 -0.36 -7.90
C SER A 179 13.06 0.72 -7.89
N VAL A 180 14.24 0.34 -7.42
CA VAL A 180 15.44 1.17 -7.50
C VAL A 180 16.23 0.72 -8.73
N GLN A 181 15.96 1.31 -9.89
CA GLN A 181 16.81 1.15 -11.07
C GLN A 181 17.76 2.34 -11.18
N GLY A 182 19.04 2.14 -10.80
CA GLY A 182 20.10 3.14 -10.84
C GLY A 182 19.95 4.26 -9.80
N ARG A 183 20.59 5.43 -10.05
CA ARG A 183 20.57 6.61 -9.15
C ARG A 183 19.22 7.33 -9.01
N LYS A 184 18.18 6.93 -9.75
CA LYS A 184 16.84 7.55 -9.68
C LYS A 184 15.82 6.48 -9.30
N SER A 185 15.46 6.43 -8.02
CA SER A 185 14.27 5.73 -7.57
C SER A 185 13.03 6.31 -8.28
N ARG A 186 12.33 5.50 -9.06
CA ARG A 186 11.00 5.86 -9.55
C ARG A 186 10.02 5.47 -8.45
N PRO A 187 9.30 6.41 -7.84
CA PRO A 187 8.32 6.13 -6.80
C PRO A 187 7.00 5.61 -7.41
N LEU A 188 7.10 4.64 -8.32
CA LEU A 188 5.95 3.94 -8.86
C LEU A 188 5.34 3.10 -7.73
N GLY A 189 4.06 2.85 -7.82
CA GLY A 189 3.28 2.03 -6.89
C GLY A 189 2.25 1.24 -7.68
N CYS A 190 1.20 0.77 -7.00
CA CYS A 190 0.07 0.06 -7.58
C CYS A 190 0.33 -1.41 -7.97
N GLU A 191 1.39 -2.02 -7.45
CA GLU A 191 1.60 -3.47 -7.63
C GLU A 191 0.45 -4.28 -7.02
N GLU A 192 -0.02 -3.89 -5.83
CA GLU A 192 -1.18 -4.50 -5.18
C GLU A 192 -2.49 -4.21 -5.93
N THR A 193 -2.61 -3.02 -6.51
CA THR A 193 -3.79 -2.64 -7.31
C THR A 193 -3.89 -3.52 -8.57
N GLU A 194 -2.80 -3.67 -9.32
CA GLU A 194 -2.72 -4.55 -10.49
C GLU A 194 -3.04 -5.99 -10.08
N PHE A 195 -2.37 -6.48 -9.03
CA PHE A 195 -2.55 -7.83 -8.52
C PHE A 195 -4.01 -8.12 -8.17
N CYS A 196 -4.67 -7.26 -7.40
CA CYS A 196 -6.06 -7.47 -6.99
C CYS A 196 -7.03 -7.45 -8.17
N ILE A 197 -6.83 -6.57 -9.17
CA ILE A 197 -7.67 -6.51 -10.36
C ILE A 197 -7.47 -7.78 -11.19
N ARG A 198 -6.23 -8.17 -11.46
CA ARG A 198 -5.89 -9.40 -12.20
C ARG A 198 -6.42 -10.65 -11.51
N LEU A 199 -6.36 -10.69 -10.16
CA LEU A 199 -6.93 -11.76 -9.38
C LEU A 199 -8.45 -11.85 -9.61
N SER A 200 -9.17 -10.73 -9.48
CA SER A 200 -10.61 -10.70 -9.71
C SER A 200 -11.01 -11.09 -11.13
N GLN A 201 -10.20 -10.74 -12.12
CA GLN A 201 -10.41 -11.14 -13.53
C GLN A 201 -10.17 -12.63 -13.75
N ARG A 202 -9.16 -13.22 -13.09
CA ARG A 202 -8.82 -14.65 -13.23
C ARG A 202 -9.71 -15.56 -12.39
N LYS A 203 -10.21 -15.06 -11.26
CA LYS A 203 -11.07 -15.78 -10.32
C LYS A 203 -12.38 -14.99 -10.06
N PRO A 204 -13.32 -15.00 -11.03
CA PRO A 204 -14.61 -14.32 -10.86
C PRO A 204 -15.35 -14.82 -9.61
N GLY A 205 -15.93 -13.88 -8.86
CA GLY A 205 -16.59 -14.18 -7.58
C GLY A 205 -15.68 -14.09 -6.35
N SER A 206 -14.34 -13.90 -6.54
CA SER A 206 -13.45 -13.62 -5.42
C SER A 206 -13.68 -12.22 -4.85
N VAL A 207 -13.60 -12.09 -3.53
CA VAL A 207 -13.87 -10.86 -2.79
C VAL A 207 -12.58 -10.35 -2.13
N MET A 208 -12.25 -9.07 -2.39
CA MET A 208 -11.33 -8.29 -1.55
C MET A 208 -12.16 -7.58 -0.50
N LEU A 209 -11.83 -7.74 0.77
CA LEU A 209 -12.58 -7.17 1.89
C LEU A 209 -11.78 -6.06 2.58
N PHE A 210 -12.41 -4.95 2.92
CA PHE A 210 -11.88 -3.95 3.83
C PHE A 210 -12.31 -4.26 5.26
N GLU A 211 -11.36 -4.41 6.18
CA GLU A 211 -11.59 -4.63 7.60
C GLU A 211 -11.05 -3.44 8.41
N PRO A 212 -11.89 -2.50 8.83
CA PRO A 212 -11.45 -1.28 9.50
C PRO A 212 -10.83 -1.50 10.88
N ARG A 213 -11.03 -2.69 11.51
CA ARG A 213 -10.44 -3.04 12.81
C ARG A 213 -8.99 -3.53 12.68
N ALA A 214 -8.58 -3.96 11.48
CA ALA A 214 -7.19 -4.32 11.21
C ALA A 214 -6.34 -3.05 11.02
N VAL A 215 -5.94 -2.41 12.10
CA VAL A 215 -5.29 -1.09 12.10
C VAL A 215 -3.78 -1.22 12.14
N ILE A 216 -3.10 -0.43 11.29
CA ILE A 216 -1.67 -0.15 11.42
C ILE A 216 -1.42 1.36 11.44
N GLY A 217 -0.39 1.78 12.17
CA GLY A 217 0.17 3.13 12.09
C GLY A 217 1.36 3.15 11.14
N HIS A 218 1.27 3.88 10.01
CA HIS A 218 2.34 4.02 9.03
C HIS A 218 3.12 5.32 9.22
N LYS A 219 4.44 5.23 9.36
CA LYS A 219 5.30 6.38 9.64
C LYS A 219 5.45 7.27 8.42
N VAL A 220 5.07 8.53 8.58
CA VAL A 220 5.19 9.56 7.55
C VAL A 220 6.36 10.47 7.88
N SER A 221 7.46 10.35 7.12
CA SER A 221 8.67 11.14 7.34
C SER A 221 8.44 12.64 7.04
N ARG A 222 9.25 13.53 7.64
CA ARG A 222 9.22 14.98 7.38
C ARG A 222 9.29 15.34 5.89
N GLN A 223 10.00 14.56 5.11
CA GLN A 223 10.09 14.76 3.67
C GLN A 223 8.74 14.53 2.98
N ARG A 224 7.99 13.50 3.42
CA ARG A 224 6.66 13.15 2.87
C ARG A 224 5.57 14.16 3.29
N GLU A 225 5.80 14.97 4.33
CA GLU A 225 4.90 16.06 4.76
C GLU A 225 4.97 17.30 3.86
N ARG A 226 5.93 17.38 2.93
CA ARG A 226 6.13 18.55 2.07
C ARG A 226 5.22 18.52 0.85
N PHE A 227 4.73 19.70 0.44
CA PHE A 227 3.87 19.85 -0.75
C PHE A 227 4.57 19.36 -2.04
N ALA A 228 5.89 19.52 -2.14
CA ALA A 228 6.67 19.02 -3.27
C ALA A 228 6.61 17.48 -3.37
N TYR A 229 6.66 16.77 -2.24
CA TYR A 229 6.50 15.31 -2.21
C TYR A 229 5.08 14.91 -2.64
N PHE A 230 4.05 15.53 -2.06
CA PHE A 230 2.65 15.32 -2.41
C PHE A 230 2.43 15.42 -3.93
N ARG A 231 2.88 16.53 -4.54
CA ARG A 231 2.78 16.74 -5.99
C ARG A 231 3.51 15.67 -6.80
N SER A 232 4.73 15.30 -6.37
CA SER A 232 5.52 14.24 -7.00
C SER A 232 4.83 12.88 -6.93
N ARG A 233 4.22 12.55 -5.79
CA ARG A 233 3.46 11.29 -5.62
C ARG A 233 2.20 11.26 -6.47
N CYS A 234 1.46 12.37 -6.56
CA CYS A 234 0.30 12.46 -7.44
C CYS A 234 0.70 12.21 -8.92
N TYR A 235 1.79 12.82 -9.38
CA TYR A 235 2.29 12.58 -10.74
C TYR A 235 2.72 11.12 -10.97
N ALA A 236 3.47 10.55 -10.02
CA ALA A 236 3.93 9.16 -10.08
C ALA A 236 2.76 8.16 -10.07
N GLU A 237 1.71 8.46 -9.29
CA GLU A 237 0.48 7.65 -9.29
C GLU A 237 -0.17 7.62 -10.68
N GLY A 238 -0.27 8.78 -11.35
CA GLY A 238 -0.77 8.84 -12.71
C GLY A 238 0.04 7.97 -13.68
N LEU A 239 1.38 7.99 -13.59
CA LEU A 239 2.25 7.12 -14.37
C LEU A 239 1.98 5.63 -14.08
N SER A 240 1.82 5.27 -12.79
CA SER A 240 1.52 3.89 -12.38
C SER A 240 0.16 3.43 -12.90
N LYS A 241 -0.86 4.29 -12.84
CA LYS A 241 -2.20 3.97 -13.37
C LYS A 241 -2.19 3.76 -14.89
N ALA A 242 -1.33 4.45 -15.64
CA ALA A 242 -1.16 4.18 -17.07
C ALA A 242 -0.58 2.77 -17.32
N LEU A 243 0.34 2.30 -16.47
CA LEU A 243 0.86 0.94 -16.53
C LEU A 243 -0.23 -0.08 -16.15
N VAL A 244 -0.91 0.11 -15.03
CA VAL A 244 -2.00 -0.77 -14.58
C VAL A 244 -3.07 -0.90 -15.66
N THR A 245 -3.55 0.22 -16.23
CA THR A 245 -4.60 0.18 -17.27
C THR A 245 -4.14 -0.51 -18.55
N ARG A 246 -2.85 -0.55 -18.82
CA ARG A 246 -2.31 -1.33 -19.93
C ARG A 246 -2.42 -2.84 -19.69
N GLU A 247 -2.17 -3.28 -18.46
CA GLU A 247 -2.15 -4.72 -18.10
C GLU A 247 -3.56 -5.28 -17.87
N VAL A 248 -4.41 -4.53 -17.15
CA VAL A 248 -5.74 -5.03 -16.71
C VAL A 248 -6.92 -4.37 -17.42
N GLY A 249 -6.67 -3.46 -18.35
CA GLY A 249 -7.72 -2.70 -19.05
C GLY A 249 -8.15 -1.41 -18.32
N THR A 250 -8.64 -0.45 -19.12
CA THR A 250 -8.98 0.91 -18.61
C THR A 250 -10.26 0.90 -17.75
N GLN A 251 -11.19 -0.01 -18.03
CA GLN A 251 -12.45 -0.09 -17.30
C GLN A 251 -12.21 -0.45 -15.84
N ASP A 252 -11.51 -1.54 -15.59
CA ASP A 252 -11.23 -2.04 -14.23
C ASP A 252 -10.12 -1.23 -13.57
N GLY A 253 -9.08 -0.86 -14.34
CA GLY A 253 -7.92 -0.11 -13.86
C GLY A 253 -8.23 1.28 -13.32
N LEU A 254 -9.34 1.92 -13.73
CA LEU A 254 -9.73 3.26 -13.30
C LEU A 254 -11.13 3.35 -12.64
N SER A 255 -11.76 2.25 -12.32
CA SER A 255 -13.11 2.25 -11.76
C SER A 255 -13.23 3.03 -10.45
N SER A 256 -12.36 2.75 -9.49
CA SER A 256 -12.32 3.44 -8.19
C SER A 256 -11.85 4.88 -8.30
N GLU A 257 -10.86 5.15 -9.17
CA GLU A 257 -10.29 6.49 -9.39
C GLU A 257 -11.31 7.44 -10.00
N ARG A 258 -12.15 6.97 -10.94
CA ARG A 258 -13.24 7.76 -11.52
C ARG A 258 -14.28 8.12 -10.47
N ALA A 259 -14.71 7.15 -9.65
CA ALA A 259 -15.66 7.41 -8.57
C ALA A 259 -15.08 8.42 -7.56
N HIS A 260 -13.80 8.28 -7.19
CA HIS A 260 -13.10 9.18 -6.29
C HIS A 260 -13.02 10.60 -6.87
N ALA A 261 -12.58 10.75 -8.12
CA ALA A 261 -12.44 12.04 -8.81
C ALA A 261 -13.78 12.76 -9.01
N MET A 262 -14.87 12.02 -9.30
CA MET A 262 -16.18 12.61 -9.61
C MET A 262 -17.02 12.90 -8.37
N LYS A 263 -16.84 12.17 -7.27
CA LYS A 263 -17.66 12.29 -6.06
C LYS A 263 -16.87 12.84 -4.88
N THR A 264 -15.77 12.16 -4.51
CA THR A 264 -15.06 12.45 -3.27
C THR A 264 -14.27 13.76 -3.34
N LEU A 265 -13.54 14.00 -4.43
CA LEU A 265 -12.69 15.19 -4.55
C LEU A 265 -13.49 16.50 -4.64
N PRO A 266 -14.58 16.63 -5.42
CA PRO A 266 -15.39 17.86 -5.42
C PRO A 266 -15.97 18.17 -4.05
N LEU A 267 -16.52 17.15 -3.35
CA LEU A 267 -17.05 17.32 -1.99
C LEU A 267 -15.92 17.71 -0.99
N GLY A 268 -14.73 17.16 -1.14
CA GLY A 268 -13.56 17.53 -0.35
C GLY A 268 -13.15 18.99 -0.55
N ALA A 269 -13.11 19.45 -1.80
CA ALA A 269 -12.80 20.84 -2.12
C ALA A 269 -13.85 21.80 -1.54
N LEU A 270 -15.15 21.51 -1.72
CA LEU A 270 -16.23 22.31 -1.16
C LEU A 270 -16.17 22.34 0.38
N ARG A 271 -15.88 21.21 1.02
CA ARG A 271 -15.67 21.13 2.47
C ARG A 271 -14.54 22.03 2.91
N GLY A 272 -13.38 21.97 2.24
CA GLY A 272 -12.23 22.83 2.54
C GLY A 272 -12.58 24.32 2.44
N LEU A 273 -13.33 24.73 1.42
CA LEU A 273 -13.83 26.11 1.29
C LEU A 273 -14.79 26.47 2.45
N GLY A 274 -15.70 25.58 2.80
CA GLY A 274 -16.63 25.79 3.92
C GLY A 274 -15.90 25.87 5.28
N GLU A 275 -14.85 25.11 5.49
CA GLU A 275 -13.99 25.18 6.69
C GLU A 275 -13.26 26.53 6.76
N ALA A 276 -12.78 27.03 5.62
CA ALA A 276 -12.14 28.35 5.54
C ALA A 276 -13.11 29.48 5.89
N LEU A 277 -14.34 29.43 5.41
CA LEU A 277 -15.39 30.40 5.75
C LEU A 277 -15.76 30.38 7.25
N ARG A 278 -15.51 29.27 7.94
CA ARG A 278 -15.70 29.12 9.39
C ARG A 278 -14.46 29.43 10.22
N GLY A 279 -13.40 30.00 9.59
CA GLY A 279 -12.18 30.45 10.25
C GLY A 279 -11.00 29.46 10.21
N ASP A 280 -11.14 28.24 9.68
CA ASP A 280 -9.99 27.37 9.45
C ASP A 280 -9.32 27.64 8.10
N VAL A 281 -8.35 28.55 8.10
CA VAL A 281 -7.58 28.94 6.92
C VAL A 281 -6.90 27.76 6.22
N GLY A 282 -6.62 26.65 6.96
CA GLY A 282 -6.09 25.40 6.40
C GLY A 282 -7.02 24.79 5.36
N GLY A 283 -8.32 25.06 5.44
CA GLY A 283 -9.33 24.63 4.47
C GLY A 283 -9.04 25.08 3.03
N LEU A 284 -8.58 26.33 2.83
CA LEU A 284 -8.14 26.79 1.50
C LEU A 284 -6.97 25.99 0.97
N GLY A 285 -6.00 25.68 1.84
CA GLY A 285 -4.86 24.84 1.49
C GLY A 285 -5.29 23.43 1.07
N ARG A 286 -6.26 22.83 1.77
CA ARG A 286 -6.82 21.51 1.44
C ARG A 286 -7.56 21.54 0.10
N ALA A 287 -8.42 22.52 -0.13
CA ALA A 287 -9.13 22.68 -1.40
C ALA A 287 -8.15 22.88 -2.58
N PHE A 288 -7.15 23.72 -2.42
CA PHE A 288 -6.09 23.91 -3.41
C PHE A 288 -5.30 22.63 -3.68
N ALA A 289 -4.89 21.92 -2.63
CA ALA A 289 -4.16 20.67 -2.76
C ALA A 289 -4.96 19.59 -3.50
N ILE A 290 -6.29 19.50 -3.29
CA ILE A 290 -7.17 18.59 -4.04
C ILE A 290 -7.12 18.90 -5.54
N VAL A 291 -7.27 20.15 -5.93
CA VAL A 291 -7.24 20.56 -7.35
C VAL A 291 -5.87 20.25 -7.98
N VAL A 292 -4.79 20.62 -7.30
CA VAL A 292 -3.42 20.35 -7.77
C VAL A 292 -3.14 18.87 -7.83
N GLY A 293 -3.56 18.10 -6.81
CA GLY A 293 -3.39 16.64 -6.77
C GLY A 293 -4.06 15.94 -7.95
N LEU A 294 -5.33 16.29 -8.23
CA LEU A 294 -6.06 15.78 -9.38
C LEU A 294 -5.37 16.13 -10.70
N ALA A 295 -4.97 17.40 -10.88
CA ALA A 295 -4.29 17.86 -12.09
C ALA A 295 -2.98 17.11 -12.34
N TRP A 296 -2.14 16.94 -11.31
CA TRP A 296 -0.87 16.22 -11.43
C TRP A 296 -1.05 14.71 -11.66
N THR A 297 -2.06 14.08 -11.03
CA THR A 297 -2.38 12.67 -11.28
C THR A 297 -2.84 12.47 -12.73
N THR A 298 -3.74 13.33 -13.21
CA THR A 298 -4.22 13.30 -14.60
C THR A 298 -3.07 13.53 -15.60
N TRP A 299 -2.20 14.51 -15.33
CA TRP A 299 -1.03 14.78 -16.18
C TRP A 299 -0.08 13.57 -16.22
N GLY A 300 0.20 12.96 -15.07
CA GLY A 300 1.01 11.74 -15.00
C GLY A 300 0.42 10.60 -15.82
N TYR A 301 -0.91 10.41 -15.76
CA TYR A 301 -1.61 9.39 -16.56
C TYR A 301 -1.50 9.64 -18.06
N VAL A 302 -1.70 10.89 -18.52
CA VAL A 302 -1.58 11.27 -19.94
C VAL A 302 -0.16 11.03 -20.44
N VAL A 303 0.86 11.49 -19.70
CA VAL A 303 2.27 11.30 -20.06
C VAL A 303 2.65 9.81 -20.06
N GLY A 304 2.20 9.05 -19.07
CA GLY A 304 2.43 7.61 -18.99
C GLY A 304 1.82 6.88 -20.18
N SER A 305 0.56 7.17 -20.50
CA SER A 305 -0.15 6.57 -21.63
C SER A 305 0.48 6.91 -22.99
N ALA A 306 0.95 8.15 -23.17
CA ALA A 306 1.64 8.55 -24.40
C ALA A 306 2.99 7.81 -24.58
N ARG A 307 3.78 7.67 -23.49
CA ARG A 307 5.05 6.92 -23.53
C ARG A 307 4.84 5.45 -23.87
N LEU A 308 3.80 4.82 -23.32
CA LEU A 308 3.50 3.43 -23.58
C LEU A 308 3.04 3.15 -25.03
N LYS A 309 2.40 4.13 -25.69
CA LYS A 309 2.07 4.08 -27.11
C LYS A 309 3.32 4.20 -27.97
N ALA A 310 4.24 5.10 -27.66
CA ALA A 310 5.47 5.34 -28.43
C ALA A 310 6.45 4.14 -28.41
N VAL A 311 6.38 3.25 -27.43
CA VAL A 311 7.20 2.01 -27.37
C VAL A 311 6.63 0.90 -28.29
N ARG A 312 5.38 1.02 -28.73
CA ARG A 312 4.71 0.05 -29.61
C ARG A 312 4.79 0.42 -31.10
N SER A 313 5.11 1.66 -31.41
CA SER A 313 5.39 2.15 -32.79
C SER A 313 6.88 2.00 -33.11
#